data_7cdbcb256b0659926eaaa52a0024ac32
#
_entry.id   7cdbcb256b0659926eaaa52a0024ac32
#
_cell.length_a   1.000
_cell.length_b   1.000
_cell.length_c   1.000
_cell.angle_alpha   90.00
_cell.angle_beta   90.00
_cell.angle_gamma   90.00
#
_symmetry.space_group_name_H-M   'P 1'
#
loop_
_entity.id
_entity.type
_entity.pdbx_description
1 polymer ?
#
loop_
_entity_poly.entity_id
_entity_poly.type
_entity_poly.pdbx_seq_one_letter_code
_entity_poly.pdbx_strand_id
1 'polypeptide(L)'
;VKPIARSYLDKLNDKLIAANFSGNPYVMQSNGGIDTFESTKAIPLTMIESGPTSGVLGAAELGKLIKENNLITLDVGGTTAKCSLIENGNVKIITNYWIEKNRKSAGYPVMLPVVDIVEIGNGGGSIAWVDNYDKLHVGPQSAGADPGPVSYGKGGTSITTTDANLITNRINQNYFCGGEIKADMDAVSKTIAPLSKKLKFTNEETARGIIRIANNNMINALKLVSVNKGYDPRDFSLVAFGGGGGMHATSLAKELNIPKVIIPVNSSVFSAWGLSLIHISEPTRPLYISYAVFCLK
;
A
#
# COMPACT_ATOMS: atom_id res chain seq x y z
N VAL A 1 -7.32 16.67 14.22
CA VAL A 1 -6.60 15.41 14.42
C VAL A 1 -6.70 14.94 15.86
N LYS A 2 -6.27 15.75 16.87
CA LYS A 2 -6.17 15.36 18.29
C LYS A 2 -7.45 14.76 18.88
N PRO A 3 -8.67 15.34 18.74
CA PRO A 3 -9.88 14.73 19.30
C PRO A 3 -10.21 13.36 18.72
N ILE A 4 -10.05 13.19 17.39
CA ILE A 4 -10.36 11.95 16.69
C ILE A 4 -9.38 10.85 17.11
N ALA A 5 -8.08 11.13 17.16
CA ALA A 5 -7.06 10.18 17.55
C ALA A 5 -7.23 9.73 19.01
N ARG A 6 -7.55 10.66 19.91
CA ARG A 6 -7.85 10.33 21.33
C ARG A 6 -9.05 9.40 21.43
N SER A 7 -10.17 9.78 20.80
CA SER A 7 -11.38 8.93 20.81
C SER A 7 -11.14 7.53 20.26
N TYR A 8 -10.29 7.42 19.20
CA TYR A 8 -9.89 6.13 18.65
C TYR A 8 -9.11 5.29 19.66
N LEU A 9 -8.09 5.87 20.31
CA LEU A 9 -7.26 5.16 21.29
C LEU A 9 -8.05 4.79 22.55
N ASP A 10 -8.97 5.65 23.01
CA ASP A 10 -9.87 5.34 24.13
C ASP A 10 -10.75 4.14 23.80
N LYS A 11 -11.44 4.15 22.66
CA LYS A 11 -12.26 3.02 22.20
C LYS A 11 -11.47 1.73 22.02
N LEU A 12 -10.22 1.83 21.55
CA LEU A 12 -9.35 0.67 21.37
C LEU A 12 -8.96 0.11 22.75
N ASN A 13 -8.60 0.97 23.70
CA ASN A 13 -8.29 0.58 25.07
C ASN A 13 -9.47 -0.15 25.74
N ASP A 14 -10.68 0.40 25.62
CA ASP A 14 -11.89 -0.22 26.17
C ASP A 14 -12.15 -1.61 25.56
N LYS A 15 -11.92 -1.77 24.26
CA LYS A 15 -12.03 -3.08 23.60
C LYS A 15 -10.97 -4.08 24.06
N LEU A 16 -9.75 -3.64 24.31
CA LEU A 16 -8.69 -4.49 24.84
C LEU A 16 -9.00 -4.95 26.26
N ILE A 17 -9.49 -4.05 27.10
CA ILE A 17 -9.95 -4.38 28.46
C ILE A 17 -11.10 -5.39 28.41
N ALA A 18 -12.12 -5.15 27.58
CA ALA A 18 -13.26 -6.05 27.40
C ALA A 18 -12.85 -7.44 26.87
N ALA A 19 -11.76 -7.51 26.11
CA ALA A 19 -11.16 -8.76 25.61
C ALA A 19 -10.22 -9.43 26.63
N ASN A 20 -10.15 -8.95 27.88
CA ASN A 20 -9.24 -9.43 28.94
C ASN A 20 -7.75 -9.38 28.53
N PHE A 21 -7.35 -8.37 27.74
CA PHE A 21 -5.94 -8.18 27.42
C PHE A 21 -5.17 -7.74 28.66
N SER A 22 -4.18 -8.53 29.07
CA SER A 22 -3.40 -8.31 30.30
C SER A 22 -2.05 -7.62 30.06
N GLY A 23 -1.70 -7.34 28.82
CA GLY A 23 -0.44 -6.66 28.45
C GLY A 23 -0.55 -5.14 28.51
N ASN A 24 0.59 -4.47 28.32
CA ASN A 24 0.63 -3.02 28.13
C ASN A 24 0.44 -2.70 26.62
N PRO A 25 -0.61 -1.95 26.26
CA PRO A 25 -0.81 -1.56 24.86
C PRO A 25 0.14 -0.43 24.46
N TYR A 26 0.80 -0.60 23.33
CA TYR A 26 1.69 0.41 22.74
C TYR A 26 1.19 0.81 21.34
N VAL A 27 1.56 1.99 20.92
CA VAL A 27 1.31 2.53 19.57
C VAL A 27 2.63 2.72 18.86
N MET A 28 2.72 2.22 17.62
CA MET A 28 3.87 2.52 16.78
C MET A 28 3.88 4.00 16.42
N GLN A 29 5.06 4.58 16.43
CA GLN A 29 5.30 5.96 16.07
C GLN A 29 5.77 6.10 14.62
N SER A 30 5.66 7.29 14.05
CA SER A 30 6.06 7.63 12.67
C SER A 30 7.53 7.34 12.35
N ASN A 31 8.40 7.32 13.34
CA ASN A 31 9.83 7.04 13.23
C ASN A 31 10.18 5.55 13.44
N GLY A 32 9.18 4.70 13.67
CA GLY A 32 9.37 3.28 13.96
C GLY A 32 9.58 2.92 15.41
N GLY A 33 9.61 3.89 16.34
CA GLY A 33 9.55 3.64 17.77
C GLY A 33 8.15 3.24 18.24
N ILE A 34 8.02 2.94 19.54
CA ILE A 34 6.74 2.68 20.20
C ILE A 34 6.54 3.63 21.37
N ASP A 35 5.28 3.92 21.69
CA ASP A 35 4.93 4.73 22.86
C ASP A 35 3.62 4.24 23.48
N THR A 36 3.35 4.64 24.71
CA THR A 36 2.11 4.30 25.39
C THR A 36 0.90 5.01 24.79
N PHE A 37 -0.30 4.51 25.03
CA PHE A 37 -1.53 5.18 24.61
C PHE A 37 -1.64 6.59 25.20
N GLU A 38 -1.28 6.76 26.47
CA GLU A 38 -1.38 8.06 27.14
C GLU A 38 -0.43 9.10 26.54
N SER A 39 0.83 8.74 26.29
CA SER A 39 1.80 9.62 25.63
C SER A 39 1.33 9.96 24.20
N THR A 40 0.86 8.96 23.44
CA THR A 40 0.37 9.17 22.08
C THR A 40 -0.89 10.06 22.05
N LYS A 41 -1.81 9.96 23.02
CA LYS A 41 -2.97 10.87 23.17
C LYS A 41 -2.54 12.31 23.42
N ALA A 42 -1.42 12.53 24.09
CA ALA A 42 -0.88 13.87 24.31
C ALA A 42 -0.41 14.52 23.01
N ILE A 43 0.31 13.76 22.17
CA ILE A 43 0.87 14.22 20.87
C ILE A 43 0.52 13.23 19.76
N PRO A 44 -0.73 13.16 19.27
CA PRO A 44 -1.16 12.16 18.30
C PRO A 44 -0.49 12.24 16.93
N LEU A 45 0.18 13.34 16.62
CA LEU A 45 0.95 13.47 15.36
C LEU A 45 2.12 12.47 15.30
N THR A 46 2.58 11.97 16.44
CA THR A 46 3.66 10.97 16.47
C THR A 46 3.27 9.62 15.86
N MET A 47 1.97 9.33 15.71
CA MET A 47 1.47 8.09 15.09
C MET A 47 1.11 8.23 13.61
N ILE A 48 1.39 9.40 12.99
CA ILE A 48 1.10 9.61 11.57
C ILE A 48 1.89 8.60 10.73
N GLU A 49 1.27 8.00 9.70
CA GLU A 49 1.92 6.98 8.84
C GLU A 49 2.48 5.75 9.61
N SER A 50 2.04 5.49 10.85
CA SER A 50 2.56 4.36 11.66
C SER A 50 2.31 2.99 11.02
N GLY A 51 1.18 2.80 10.35
CA GLY A 51 0.88 1.56 9.61
C GLY A 51 1.87 1.29 8.47
N PRO A 52 2.03 2.21 7.51
CA PRO A 52 3.06 2.10 6.48
C PRO A 52 4.48 1.94 7.03
N THR A 53 4.81 2.69 8.08
CA THR A 53 6.12 2.59 8.78
C THR A 53 6.40 1.17 9.22
N SER A 54 5.40 0.48 9.80
CA SER A 54 5.57 -0.92 10.23
C SER A 54 5.86 -1.86 9.06
N GLY A 55 5.24 -1.62 7.91
CA GLY A 55 5.53 -2.39 6.68
C GLY A 55 6.97 -2.19 6.19
N VAL A 56 7.48 -0.96 6.24
CA VAL A 56 8.88 -0.65 5.86
C VAL A 56 9.87 -1.32 6.81
N LEU A 57 9.62 -1.24 8.13
CA LEU A 57 10.46 -1.90 9.12
C LEU A 57 10.40 -3.43 9.00
N GLY A 58 9.21 -3.98 8.76
CA GLY A 58 9.06 -5.40 8.45
C GLY A 58 9.88 -5.81 7.22
N ALA A 59 9.91 -4.98 6.17
CA ALA A 59 10.72 -5.25 4.99
C ALA A 59 12.23 -5.20 5.29
N ALA A 60 12.69 -4.29 6.15
CA ALA A 60 14.07 -4.24 6.59
C ALA A 60 14.48 -5.51 7.36
N GLU A 61 13.63 -5.97 8.29
CA GLU A 61 13.88 -7.22 9.02
C GLU A 61 13.83 -8.46 8.11
N LEU A 62 12.86 -8.53 7.19
CA LEU A 62 12.83 -9.56 6.16
C LEU A 62 14.13 -9.56 5.35
N GLY A 63 14.59 -8.37 4.94
CA GLY A 63 15.83 -8.21 4.19
C GLY A 63 17.04 -8.77 4.91
N LYS A 64 17.18 -8.52 6.22
CA LYS A 64 18.26 -9.11 7.05
C LYS A 64 18.20 -10.64 7.02
N LEU A 65 17.00 -11.22 7.16
CA LEU A 65 16.83 -12.67 7.18
C LEU A 65 17.19 -13.34 5.85
N ILE A 66 16.88 -12.71 4.74
CA ILE A 66 17.15 -13.25 3.40
C ILE A 66 18.45 -12.73 2.79
N LYS A 67 19.21 -11.94 3.54
CA LYS A 67 20.49 -11.30 3.14
C LYS A 67 20.34 -10.36 1.93
N GLU A 68 19.26 -9.62 1.89
CA GLU A 68 18.95 -8.55 0.92
C GLU A 68 18.92 -7.21 1.65
N ASN A 69 19.99 -6.46 1.62
CA ASN A 69 20.13 -5.25 2.42
C ASN A 69 19.64 -3.97 1.70
N ASN A 70 19.52 -4.02 0.38
CA ASN A 70 19.05 -2.90 -0.44
C ASN A 70 17.67 -3.21 -0.99
N LEU A 71 16.64 -2.53 -0.48
CA LEU A 71 15.26 -2.82 -0.82
C LEU A 71 14.50 -1.54 -1.19
N ILE A 72 13.63 -1.67 -2.17
CA ILE A 72 12.55 -0.71 -2.40
C ILE A 72 11.26 -1.39 -1.97
N THR A 73 10.47 -0.75 -1.12
CA THR A 73 9.19 -1.27 -0.67
C THR A 73 8.05 -0.72 -1.52
N LEU A 74 7.04 -1.55 -1.76
CA LEU A 74 5.80 -1.18 -2.42
C LEU A 74 4.62 -1.79 -1.65
N ASP A 75 3.89 -0.95 -0.94
CA ASP A 75 2.63 -1.31 -0.27
C ASP A 75 1.46 -0.79 -1.10
N VAL A 76 0.65 -1.69 -1.65
CA VAL A 76 -0.54 -1.30 -2.43
C VAL A 76 -1.80 -1.75 -1.71
N GLY A 77 -2.49 -0.77 -1.14
CA GLY A 77 -3.78 -0.96 -0.51
C GLY A 77 -4.96 -0.70 -1.45
N GLY A 78 -6.14 -0.53 -0.88
CA GLY A 78 -7.35 -0.19 -1.63
C GLY A 78 -7.34 1.22 -2.21
N THR A 79 -6.75 2.19 -1.52
CA THR A 79 -6.84 3.62 -1.87
C THR A 79 -5.51 4.19 -2.37
N THR A 80 -4.41 3.76 -1.79
CA THR A 80 -3.08 4.34 -2.04
C THR A 80 -2.03 3.28 -2.30
N ALA A 81 -0.95 3.69 -2.95
CA ALA A 81 0.31 2.97 -2.99
C ALA A 81 1.38 3.78 -2.23
N LYS A 82 2.16 3.10 -1.43
CA LYS A 82 3.22 3.66 -0.60
C LYS A 82 4.54 3.01 -0.92
N CYS A 83 5.59 3.83 -1.07
CA CYS A 83 6.92 3.39 -1.41
C CYS A 83 7.94 3.97 -0.43
N SER A 84 8.96 3.19 -0.09
CA SER A 84 10.11 3.63 0.70
C SER A 84 11.38 2.93 0.20
N LEU A 85 12.54 3.42 0.62
CA LEU A 85 13.83 2.85 0.27
C LEU A 85 14.59 2.48 1.53
N ILE A 86 15.18 1.29 1.51
CA ILE A 86 16.04 0.74 2.56
C ILE A 86 17.42 0.55 1.95
N GLU A 87 18.43 1.20 2.50
CA GLU A 87 19.81 1.13 2.03
C GLU A 87 20.69 0.50 3.11
N ASN A 88 21.43 -0.55 2.74
CA ASN A 88 22.31 -1.29 3.66
C ASN A 88 21.56 -1.77 4.94
N GLY A 89 20.30 -2.16 4.80
CA GLY A 89 19.43 -2.58 5.91
C GLY A 89 18.89 -1.44 6.78
N ASN A 90 19.16 -0.18 6.43
CA ASN A 90 18.73 0.99 7.20
C ASN A 90 17.56 1.69 6.56
N VAL A 91 16.53 1.94 7.36
CA VAL A 91 15.34 2.73 6.97
C VAL A 91 15.67 4.22 7.10
N LYS A 92 15.35 5.00 6.09
CA LYS A 92 15.60 6.44 6.08
C LYS A 92 14.53 7.18 6.88
N ILE A 93 14.98 8.07 7.77
CA ILE A 93 14.12 8.95 8.56
C ILE A 93 14.33 10.39 8.10
N ILE A 94 13.24 11.13 7.96
CA ILE A 94 13.22 12.55 7.58
C ILE A 94 12.51 13.39 8.65
N THR A 95 12.82 14.70 8.70
CA THR A 95 12.22 15.67 9.63
C THR A 95 11.46 16.79 8.92
N ASN A 96 11.31 16.67 7.60
CA ASN A 96 10.65 17.67 6.76
C ASN A 96 9.34 17.14 6.14
N TYR A 97 8.55 16.44 6.95
CA TYR A 97 7.25 15.93 6.53
C TYR A 97 6.18 17.03 6.52
N TRP A 98 5.28 16.99 5.53
CA TRP A 98 4.24 17.98 5.34
C TRP A 98 2.89 17.30 5.14
N ILE A 99 1.87 17.72 5.89
CA ILE A 99 0.49 17.30 5.69
C ILE A 99 -0.17 18.23 4.67
N GLU A 100 -0.95 17.66 3.74
CA GLU A 100 -1.74 18.40 2.73
C GLU A 100 -0.95 19.34 1.82
N LYS A 101 0.36 19.11 1.67
CA LYS A 101 1.17 19.88 0.73
C LYS A 101 0.87 19.47 -0.71
N ASN A 102 0.39 20.41 -1.50
CA ASN A 102 0.10 20.19 -2.92
C ASN A 102 0.29 21.51 -3.70
N ARG A 103 0.00 21.50 -5.02
CA ARG A 103 0.17 22.69 -5.86
C ARG A 103 -0.70 23.90 -5.44
N LYS A 104 -1.77 23.67 -4.68
CA LYS A 104 -2.74 24.70 -4.24
C LYS A 104 -2.61 25.05 -2.75
N SER A 105 -1.88 24.24 -1.98
CA SER A 105 -1.71 24.40 -0.53
C SER A 105 -0.25 24.26 -0.15
N ALA A 106 0.25 25.18 0.65
CA ALA A 106 1.58 25.10 1.25
C ALA A 106 1.71 23.92 2.23
N GLY A 107 0.58 23.41 2.73
CA GLY A 107 0.52 22.33 3.71
C GLY A 107 0.93 22.77 5.12
N TYR A 108 0.94 21.81 6.02
CA TYR A 108 1.32 22.00 7.42
C TYR A 108 2.62 21.23 7.71
N PRO A 109 3.71 21.90 8.13
CA PRO A 109 4.95 21.22 8.48
C PRO A 109 4.76 20.37 9.75
N VAL A 110 5.26 19.15 9.72
CA VAL A 110 5.31 18.26 10.88
C VAL A 110 6.76 18.18 11.34
N MET A 111 7.05 18.77 12.49
CA MET A 111 8.40 18.85 13.06
C MET A 111 8.75 17.61 13.89
N LEU A 112 8.44 16.43 13.34
CA LEU A 112 8.70 15.14 13.97
C LEU A 112 9.48 14.25 13.01
N PRO A 113 10.35 13.38 13.53
CA PRO A 113 11.01 12.38 12.69
C PRO A 113 9.98 11.35 12.19
N VAL A 114 9.96 11.13 10.88
CA VAL A 114 9.08 10.15 10.22
C VAL A 114 9.89 9.29 9.25
N VAL A 115 9.47 8.06 9.03
CA VAL A 115 10.04 7.23 7.96
C VAL A 115 9.77 7.89 6.60
N ASP A 116 10.77 7.91 5.73
CA ASP A 116 10.69 8.53 4.41
C ASP A 116 9.82 7.67 3.48
N ILE A 117 8.54 7.96 3.45
CA ILE A 117 7.54 7.27 2.65
C ILE A 117 6.97 8.23 1.60
N VAL A 118 6.90 7.79 0.35
CA VAL A 118 6.17 8.46 -0.72
C VAL A 118 4.83 7.75 -0.90
N GLU A 119 3.75 8.51 -0.77
CA GLU A 119 2.39 8.04 -0.97
C GLU A 119 1.78 8.64 -2.22
N ILE A 120 1.06 7.83 -2.99
CA ILE A 120 0.27 8.28 -4.14
C ILE A 120 -1.16 7.73 -4.06
N GLY A 121 -2.14 8.51 -4.55
CA GLY A 121 -3.54 8.11 -4.66
C GLY A 121 -3.76 7.08 -5.79
N ASN A 122 -3.17 5.89 -5.65
CA ASN A 122 -3.25 4.82 -6.63
C ASN A 122 -3.26 3.45 -5.94
N GLY A 123 -4.41 2.86 -5.82
CA GLY A 123 -4.64 1.56 -5.19
C GLY A 123 -5.67 0.73 -5.94
N GLY A 124 -6.11 -0.37 -5.35
CA GLY A 124 -7.09 -1.27 -5.95
C GLY A 124 -8.44 -0.60 -6.25
N GLY A 125 -8.88 0.32 -5.39
CA GLY A 125 -10.11 1.09 -5.54
C GLY A 125 -9.98 2.36 -6.40
N SER A 126 -8.81 2.64 -6.98
CA SER A 126 -8.63 3.83 -7.82
C SER A 126 -9.55 3.80 -9.03
N ILE A 127 -10.35 4.86 -9.19
CA ILE A 127 -11.39 4.97 -10.20
C ILE A 127 -10.77 5.30 -11.56
N ALA A 128 -11.20 4.58 -12.59
CA ALA A 128 -10.89 4.88 -13.99
C ALA A 128 -11.93 5.84 -14.56
N TRP A 129 -11.47 6.88 -15.24
CA TRP A 129 -12.33 7.89 -15.85
C TRP A 129 -11.69 8.49 -17.12
N VAL A 130 -12.50 9.11 -17.96
CA VAL A 130 -12.07 9.73 -19.21
C VAL A 130 -12.35 11.23 -19.15
N ASP A 131 -11.33 12.02 -19.44
CA ASP A 131 -11.44 13.48 -19.46
C ASP A 131 -12.16 14.01 -20.72
N ASN A 132 -12.25 15.34 -20.83
CA ASN A 132 -12.90 16.01 -21.96
C ASN A 132 -12.12 15.87 -23.29
N TYR A 133 -10.91 15.34 -23.25
CA TYR A 133 -10.05 15.09 -24.41
C TYR A 133 -9.96 13.60 -24.76
N ASP A 134 -10.90 12.81 -24.25
CA ASP A 134 -10.96 11.35 -24.43
C ASP A 134 -9.71 10.59 -23.94
N LYS A 135 -9.01 11.16 -22.95
CA LYS A 135 -7.87 10.49 -22.30
C LYS A 135 -8.30 9.72 -21.06
N LEU A 136 -7.86 8.47 -21.00
CA LEU A 136 -8.08 7.61 -19.83
C LEU A 136 -7.16 8.01 -18.67
N HIS A 137 -7.73 8.12 -17.50
CA HIS A 137 -7.07 8.38 -16.23
C HIS A 137 -7.42 7.32 -15.18
N VAL A 138 -6.56 7.13 -14.18
CA VAL A 138 -6.78 6.25 -13.03
C VAL A 138 -6.40 7.01 -11.76
N GLY A 139 -7.35 7.10 -10.82
CA GLY A 139 -7.19 7.91 -9.62
C GLY A 139 -7.19 9.43 -9.91
N PRO A 140 -6.82 10.27 -8.94
CA PRO A 140 -6.50 9.93 -7.54
C PRO A 140 -7.72 9.54 -6.70
N GLN A 141 -8.93 9.69 -7.26
CA GLN A 141 -10.18 9.32 -6.58
C GLN A 141 -10.26 7.80 -6.41
N SER A 142 -10.74 7.38 -5.24
CA SER A 142 -10.95 5.96 -4.91
C SER A 142 -12.40 5.70 -4.57
N ALA A 143 -12.91 4.54 -4.97
CA ALA A 143 -14.22 4.03 -4.56
C ALA A 143 -14.26 3.63 -3.07
N GLY A 144 -13.11 3.60 -2.40
CA GLY A 144 -13.01 3.19 -1.00
C GLY A 144 -13.36 1.73 -0.78
N ALA A 145 -13.80 1.41 0.43
CA ALA A 145 -14.29 0.07 0.80
C ALA A 145 -15.82 -0.03 0.70
N ASP A 146 -16.52 1.10 0.79
CA ASP A 146 -17.97 1.22 0.71
C ASP A 146 -18.32 2.45 -0.18
N PRO A 147 -19.02 2.25 -1.31
CA PRO A 147 -19.48 0.97 -1.87
C PRO A 147 -18.34 0.11 -2.44
N GLY A 148 -17.15 0.65 -2.65
CA GLY A 148 -15.98 -0.06 -3.18
C GLY A 148 -16.04 -0.32 -4.68
N PRO A 149 -15.17 -1.19 -5.20
CA PRO A 149 -15.19 -1.68 -6.58
C PRO A 149 -16.56 -2.23 -6.99
N VAL A 150 -16.90 -2.11 -8.27
CA VAL A 150 -18.16 -2.64 -8.82
C VAL A 150 -18.30 -4.14 -8.54
N SER A 151 -17.20 -4.86 -8.65
CA SER A 151 -17.13 -6.30 -8.39
C SER A 151 -17.53 -6.74 -6.98
N TYR A 152 -17.56 -5.82 -6.01
CA TYR A 152 -17.99 -6.17 -4.65
C TYR A 152 -19.51 -6.38 -4.53
N GLY A 153 -20.30 -5.97 -5.53
CA GLY A 153 -21.74 -6.10 -5.50
C GLY A 153 -22.45 -5.21 -4.45
N LYS A 154 -21.76 -4.17 -3.96
CA LYS A 154 -22.25 -3.24 -2.92
C LYS A 154 -22.76 -1.91 -3.48
N GLY A 155 -23.07 -1.85 -4.78
CA GLY A 155 -23.57 -0.64 -5.44
C GLY A 155 -22.49 0.30 -5.96
N GLY A 156 -21.25 -0.17 -6.15
CA GLY A 156 -20.21 0.57 -6.85
C GLY A 156 -20.63 0.91 -8.29
N THR A 157 -20.40 2.15 -8.72
CA THR A 157 -20.84 2.67 -10.02
C THR A 157 -19.70 3.05 -10.96
N SER A 158 -18.47 2.96 -10.49
CA SER A 158 -17.28 3.38 -11.25
C SER A 158 -16.27 2.24 -11.31
N ILE A 159 -15.75 1.99 -12.52
CA ILE A 159 -14.72 0.97 -12.73
C ILE A 159 -13.43 1.34 -11.97
N THR A 160 -12.86 0.37 -11.29
CA THR A 160 -11.64 0.51 -10.51
C THR A 160 -10.49 -0.35 -11.04
N THR A 161 -9.29 -0.16 -10.48
CA THR A 161 -8.13 -1.02 -10.77
C THR A 161 -8.41 -2.48 -10.38
N THR A 162 -9.17 -2.74 -9.31
CA THR A 162 -9.58 -4.10 -8.91
C THR A 162 -10.47 -4.74 -9.97
N ASP A 163 -11.46 -4.02 -10.47
CA ASP A 163 -12.35 -4.53 -11.54
C ASP A 163 -11.57 -4.83 -12.81
N ALA A 164 -10.61 -3.98 -13.17
CA ALA A 164 -9.73 -4.20 -14.32
C ALA A 164 -8.85 -5.46 -14.15
N ASN A 165 -8.35 -5.72 -12.94
CA ASN A 165 -7.59 -6.94 -12.65
C ASN A 165 -8.45 -8.21 -12.72
N LEU A 166 -9.74 -8.13 -12.36
CA LEU A 166 -10.71 -9.23 -12.53
C LEU A 166 -10.99 -9.49 -14.01
N ILE A 167 -11.28 -8.45 -14.81
CA ILE A 167 -11.52 -8.59 -16.28
C ILE A 167 -10.33 -9.25 -16.97
N THR A 168 -9.11 -8.93 -16.55
CA THR A 168 -7.87 -9.47 -17.15
C THR A 168 -7.42 -10.79 -16.51
N ASN A 169 -8.24 -11.43 -15.69
CA ASN A 169 -7.97 -12.68 -14.99
C ASN A 169 -6.69 -12.67 -14.12
N ARG A 170 -6.26 -11.51 -13.65
CA ARG A 170 -5.16 -11.39 -12.67
C ARG A 170 -5.63 -11.69 -11.25
N ILE A 171 -6.91 -11.51 -10.99
CA ILE A 171 -7.59 -11.95 -9.77
C ILE A 171 -8.53 -13.09 -10.16
N ASN A 172 -8.48 -14.18 -9.41
CA ASN A 172 -9.40 -15.29 -9.60
C ASN A 172 -10.79 -14.89 -9.05
N GLN A 173 -11.77 -14.75 -9.96
CA GLN A 173 -13.13 -14.37 -9.61
C GLN A 173 -13.84 -15.37 -8.68
N ASN A 174 -13.43 -16.65 -8.70
CA ASN A 174 -14.01 -17.71 -7.87
C ASN A 174 -13.36 -17.81 -6.49
N TYR A 175 -12.25 -17.11 -6.27
CA TYR A 175 -11.50 -17.11 -5.01
C TYR A 175 -11.14 -15.67 -4.59
N PHE A 176 -12.06 -14.74 -4.84
CA PHE A 176 -11.85 -13.34 -4.50
C PHE A 176 -11.96 -13.13 -2.99
N CYS A 177 -11.02 -12.40 -2.39
CA CYS A 177 -10.91 -12.21 -0.93
C CYS A 177 -10.98 -13.54 -0.15
N GLY A 178 -10.24 -14.57 -0.60
CA GLY A 178 -10.27 -15.87 0.07
C GLY A 178 -11.56 -16.67 -0.15
N GLY A 179 -12.39 -16.26 -1.11
CA GLY A 179 -13.71 -16.83 -1.37
C GLY A 179 -14.86 -16.21 -0.60
N GLU A 180 -14.59 -15.17 0.22
CA GLU A 180 -15.61 -14.46 1.00
C GLU A 180 -16.49 -13.57 0.13
N ILE A 181 -15.97 -13.10 -1.00
CA ILE A 181 -16.71 -12.25 -1.95
C ILE A 181 -16.85 -12.99 -3.29
N LYS A 182 -18.07 -13.13 -3.75
CA LYS A 182 -18.34 -13.55 -5.13
C LYS A 182 -18.32 -12.32 -6.02
N ALA A 183 -17.35 -12.24 -6.94
CA ALA A 183 -17.23 -11.10 -7.83
C ALA A 183 -18.45 -10.98 -8.77
N ASP A 184 -19.10 -9.80 -8.79
CA ASP A 184 -20.21 -9.49 -9.71
C ASP A 184 -19.66 -9.07 -11.07
N MET A 185 -19.30 -10.06 -11.91
CA MET A 185 -18.72 -9.82 -13.24
C MET A 185 -19.72 -9.27 -14.24
N ASP A 186 -21.02 -9.50 -14.06
CA ASP A 186 -22.08 -8.95 -14.91
C ASP A 186 -22.18 -7.43 -14.69
N ALA A 187 -22.18 -6.98 -13.43
CA ALA A 187 -22.15 -5.55 -13.11
C ALA A 187 -20.84 -4.91 -13.61
N VAL A 188 -19.69 -5.55 -13.45
CA VAL A 188 -18.41 -5.06 -13.96
C VAL A 188 -18.46 -4.89 -15.48
N SER A 189 -18.94 -5.89 -16.21
CA SER A 189 -19.05 -5.85 -17.68
C SER A 189 -19.98 -4.73 -18.18
N LYS A 190 -21.11 -4.54 -17.51
CA LYS A 190 -22.06 -3.45 -17.82
C LYS A 190 -21.46 -2.07 -17.53
N THR A 191 -20.72 -1.93 -16.45
CA THR A 191 -20.16 -0.64 -16.02
C THR A 191 -18.94 -0.21 -16.85
N ILE A 192 -18.11 -1.15 -17.33
CA ILE A 192 -16.96 -0.80 -18.18
C ILE A 192 -17.37 -0.49 -19.63
N ALA A 193 -18.47 -1.06 -20.13
CA ALA A 193 -18.86 -0.95 -21.55
C ALA A 193 -19.01 0.51 -22.07
N PRO A 194 -19.61 1.47 -21.34
CA PRO A 194 -19.67 2.86 -21.78
C PRO A 194 -18.26 3.49 -21.90
N LEU A 195 -17.36 3.17 -20.98
CA LEU A 195 -15.98 3.64 -20.98
C LEU A 195 -15.23 3.09 -22.21
N SER A 196 -15.36 1.80 -22.46
CA SER A 196 -14.78 1.10 -23.61
C SER A 196 -15.28 1.66 -24.93
N LYS A 197 -16.58 1.91 -25.04
CA LYS A 197 -17.19 2.52 -26.22
C LYS A 197 -16.63 3.92 -26.50
N LYS A 198 -16.47 4.74 -25.45
CA LYS A 198 -15.91 6.09 -25.58
C LYS A 198 -14.45 6.06 -26.06
N LEU A 199 -13.67 5.10 -25.59
CA LEU A 199 -12.27 4.90 -25.95
C LEU A 199 -12.08 4.15 -27.27
N LYS A 200 -13.14 3.59 -27.86
CA LYS A 200 -13.13 2.73 -29.07
C LYS A 200 -12.29 1.45 -28.87
N PHE A 201 -12.34 0.88 -27.69
CA PHE A 201 -11.65 -0.34 -27.30
C PHE A 201 -12.65 -1.41 -26.84
N THR A 202 -12.21 -2.65 -26.80
CA THR A 202 -12.93 -3.73 -26.09
C THR A 202 -12.86 -3.53 -24.57
N ASN A 203 -13.70 -4.22 -23.80
CA ASN A 203 -13.66 -4.18 -22.35
C ASN A 203 -12.30 -4.66 -21.80
N GLU A 204 -11.73 -5.68 -22.43
CA GLU A 204 -10.41 -6.21 -22.04
C GLU A 204 -9.28 -5.23 -22.33
N GLU A 205 -9.25 -4.62 -23.52
CA GLU A 205 -8.26 -3.59 -23.87
C GLU A 205 -8.35 -2.38 -22.95
N THR A 206 -9.58 -1.95 -22.61
CA THR A 206 -9.81 -0.87 -21.64
C THR A 206 -9.27 -1.24 -20.27
N ALA A 207 -9.54 -2.46 -19.78
CA ALA A 207 -9.03 -2.95 -18.51
C ALA A 207 -7.49 -3.02 -18.50
N ARG A 208 -6.88 -3.51 -19.57
CA ARG A 208 -5.40 -3.49 -19.75
C ARG A 208 -4.86 -2.05 -19.74
N GLY A 209 -5.55 -1.10 -20.37
CA GLY A 209 -5.23 0.31 -20.34
C GLY A 209 -5.25 0.90 -18.93
N ILE A 210 -6.29 0.58 -18.14
CA ILE A 210 -6.42 0.98 -16.73
C ILE A 210 -5.22 0.48 -15.91
N ILE A 211 -4.89 -0.81 -16.03
CA ILE A 211 -3.75 -1.40 -15.31
C ILE A 211 -2.43 -0.76 -15.72
N ARG A 212 -2.24 -0.48 -17.02
CA ARG A 212 -1.03 0.17 -17.52
C ARG A 212 -0.84 1.58 -16.95
N ILE A 213 -1.92 2.36 -16.84
CA ILE A 213 -1.86 3.69 -16.23
C ILE A 213 -1.59 3.59 -14.73
N ALA A 214 -2.27 2.67 -14.02
CA ALA A 214 -2.02 2.43 -12.61
C ALA A 214 -0.54 2.06 -12.35
N ASN A 215 0.03 1.17 -13.17
CA ASN A 215 1.44 0.81 -13.09
C ASN A 215 2.35 2.02 -13.32
N ASN A 216 2.06 2.83 -14.35
CA ASN A 216 2.87 4.01 -14.64
C ASN A 216 2.86 5.04 -13.48
N ASN A 217 1.73 5.22 -12.83
CA ASN A 217 1.64 6.05 -11.62
C ASN A 217 2.53 5.49 -10.49
N MET A 218 2.51 4.16 -10.26
CA MET A 218 3.37 3.51 -9.27
C MET A 218 4.86 3.59 -9.63
N ILE A 219 5.22 3.45 -10.92
CA ILE A 219 6.60 3.63 -11.39
C ILE A 219 7.11 5.03 -11.05
N ASN A 220 6.27 6.05 -11.24
CA ASN A 220 6.64 7.42 -10.87
C ASN A 220 6.88 7.55 -9.35
N ALA A 221 6.07 6.90 -8.50
CA ALA A 221 6.29 6.87 -7.06
C ALA A 221 7.61 6.16 -6.69
N LEU A 222 7.91 5.02 -7.32
CA LEU A 222 9.16 4.29 -7.13
C LEU A 222 10.38 5.13 -7.55
N LYS A 223 10.27 5.90 -8.63
CA LYS A 223 11.31 6.85 -9.05
C LYS A 223 11.53 7.97 -8.03
N LEU A 224 10.47 8.45 -7.35
CA LEU A 224 10.61 9.46 -6.31
C LEU A 224 11.42 8.99 -5.10
N VAL A 225 11.37 7.71 -4.76
CA VAL A 225 12.18 7.17 -3.65
C VAL A 225 13.55 6.68 -4.09
N SER A 226 13.79 6.46 -5.37
CA SER A 226 15.05 5.94 -5.93
C SER A 226 15.77 6.96 -6.82
N VAL A 227 15.47 6.99 -8.11
CA VAL A 227 16.19 7.80 -9.13
C VAL A 227 16.26 9.28 -8.76
N ASN A 228 15.16 9.86 -8.28
CA ASN A 228 15.13 11.28 -7.91
C ASN A 228 15.96 11.59 -6.66
N LYS A 229 16.38 10.57 -5.92
CA LYS A 229 17.28 10.68 -4.75
C LYS A 229 18.70 10.21 -5.07
N GLY A 230 19.00 9.89 -6.35
CA GLY A 230 20.32 9.49 -6.81
C GLY A 230 20.61 7.99 -6.68
N TYR A 231 19.62 7.16 -6.40
CA TYR A 231 19.76 5.71 -6.32
C TYR A 231 19.41 5.04 -7.66
N ASP A 232 20.21 4.04 -8.03
CA ASP A 232 19.91 3.19 -9.18
C ASP A 232 18.98 2.03 -8.75
N PRO A 233 17.76 1.91 -9.29
CA PRO A 233 16.85 0.82 -8.93
C PRO A 233 17.43 -0.58 -9.18
N ARG A 234 18.41 -0.71 -10.08
CA ARG A 234 19.07 -1.98 -10.41
C ARG A 234 19.88 -2.56 -9.26
N ASP A 235 20.26 -1.73 -8.30
CA ASP A 235 21.02 -2.14 -7.10
C ASP A 235 20.12 -2.59 -5.95
N PHE A 236 18.80 -2.63 -6.17
CA PHE A 236 17.79 -2.92 -5.16
C PHE A 236 16.91 -4.11 -5.55
N SER A 237 16.34 -4.76 -4.54
CA SER A 237 15.24 -5.72 -4.70
C SER A 237 13.91 -5.06 -4.36
N LEU A 238 12.83 -5.39 -5.08
CA LEU A 238 11.49 -4.86 -4.82
C LEU A 238 10.75 -5.78 -3.85
N VAL A 239 10.40 -5.28 -2.67
CA VAL A 239 9.52 -5.98 -1.71
C VAL A 239 8.10 -5.45 -1.88
N ALA A 240 7.19 -6.29 -2.39
CA ALA A 240 5.81 -5.89 -2.67
C ALA A 240 4.84 -6.57 -1.71
N PHE A 241 4.01 -5.76 -1.07
CA PHE A 241 3.01 -6.21 -0.10
C PHE A 241 1.74 -5.33 -0.17
N GLY A 242 0.84 -5.49 0.82
CA GLY A 242 -0.52 -5.00 0.72
C GLY A 242 -1.39 -5.90 -0.17
N GLY A 243 -2.69 -5.71 -0.16
CA GLY A 243 -3.64 -6.53 -0.91
C GLY A 243 -3.45 -6.49 -2.43
N GLY A 244 -2.88 -5.39 -2.96
CA GLY A 244 -2.66 -5.18 -4.39
C GLY A 244 -1.22 -5.34 -4.87
N GLY A 245 -0.23 -5.33 -3.97
CA GLY A 245 1.18 -5.21 -4.34
C GLY A 245 1.68 -6.28 -5.30
N GLY A 246 1.39 -7.53 -5.02
CA GLY A 246 1.82 -8.67 -5.84
C GLY A 246 1.35 -8.63 -7.30
N MET A 247 0.17 -8.05 -7.56
CA MET A 247 -0.40 -7.97 -8.92
C MET A 247 0.36 -7.03 -9.85
N HIS A 248 1.06 -6.06 -9.30
CA HIS A 248 1.77 -5.03 -10.05
C HIS A 248 3.29 -5.23 -10.07
N ALA A 249 3.85 -5.86 -9.03
CA ALA A 249 5.26 -5.90 -8.72
C ALA A 249 6.19 -6.30 -9.87
N THR A 250 5.89 -7.40 -10.57
CA THR A 250 6.73 -7.89 -11.67
C THR A 250 6.77 -6.94 -12.87
N SER A 251 5.63 -6.29 -13.18
CA SER A 251 5.56 -5.30 -14.26
C SER A 251 6.37 -4.05 -13.92
N LEU A 252 6.31 -3.59 -12.66
CA LEU A 252 7.05 -2.43 -12.17
C LEU A 252 8.55 -2.70 -12.12
N ALA A 253 8.94 -3.86 -11.60
CA ALA A 253 10.34 -4.28 -11.52
C ALA A 253 10.97 -4.40 -12.92
N LYS A 254 10.23 -4.98 -13.88
CA LYS A 254 10.69 -5.07 -15.27
C LYS A 254 10.94 -3.69 -15.89
N GLU A 255 10.04 -2.74 -15.67
CA GLU A 255 10.17 -1.38 -16.23
C GLU A 255 11.34 -0.60 -15.63
N LEU A 256 11.64 -0.83 -14.34
CA LEU A 256 12.75 -0.18 -13.63
C LEU A 256 14.06 -1.00 -13.68
N ASN A 257 14.05 -2.15 -14.37
CA ASN A 257 15.16 -3.11 -14.41
C ASN A 257 15.61 -3.57 -13.00
N ILE A 258 14.68 -3.66 -12.06
CA ILE A 258 14.93 -4.23 -10.73
C ILE A 258 15.09 -5.74 -10.89
N PRO A 259 16.21 -6.34 -10.45
CA PRO A 259 16.53 -7.74 -10.79
C PRO A 259 15.71 -8.76 -10.01
N LYS A 260 15.15 -8.38 -8.85
CA LYS A 260 14.49 -9.31 -7.93
C LYS A 260 13.21 -8.71 -7.35
N VAL A 261 12.15 -9.52 -7.32
CA VAL A 261 10.89 -9.20 -6.64
C VAL A 261 10.69 -10.19 -5.49
N ILE A 262 10.38 -9.67 -4.32
CA ILE A 262 10.12 -10.42 -3.10
C ILE A 262 8.67 -10.16 -2.70
N ILE A 263 7.87 -11.22 -2.61
CA ILE A 263 6.48 -11.14 -2.15
C ILE A 263 6.38 -11.98 -0.88
N PRO A 264 6.21 -11.37 0.30
CA PRO A 264 6.00 -12.11 1.54
C PRO A 264 4.73 -12.97 1.46
N VAL A 265 4.75 -14.16 2.04
CA VAL A 265 3.57 -15.07 2.02
C VAL A 265 2.33 -14.39 2.61
N ASN A 266 2.50 -13.65 3.70
CA ASN A 266 1.43 -12.88 4.32
C ASN A 266 1.39 -11.43 3.81
N SER A 267 1.60 -11.22 2.50
CA SER A 267 1.72 -9.89 1.89
C SER A 267 0.54 -8.97 2.20
N SER A 268 -0.69 -9.48 2.26
CA SER A 268 -1.89 -8.69 2.53
C SER A 268 -1.95 -8.09 3.94
N VAL A 269 -1.25 -8.69 4.91
CA VAL A 269 -1.18 -8.26 6.32
C VAL A 269 0.27 -7.98 6.76
N PHE A 270 1.16 -7.77 5.83
CA PHE A 270 2.59 -7.64 6.10
C PHE A 270 2.95 -6.46 7.01
N SER A 271 2.23 -5.35 6.91
CA SER A 271 2.42 -4.21 7.81
C SER A 271 2.04 -4.56 9.26
N ALA A 272 1.00 -5.39 9.48
CA ALA A 272 0.67 -5.88 10.80
C ALA A 272 1.73 -6.87 11.33
N TRP A 273 2.30 -7.70 10.45
CA TRP A 273 3.44 -8.55 10.80
C TRP A 273 4.66 -7.72 11.19
N GLY A 274 5.02 -6.67 10.43
CA GLY A 274 6.10 -5.75 10.78
C GLY A 274 5.89 -5.06 12.13
N LEU A 275 4.64 -4.70 12.46
CA LEU A 275 4.28 -4.17 13.76
C LEU A 275 4.57 -5.19 14.90
N SER A 276 4.33 -6.47 14.67
CA SER A 276 4.57 -7.50 15.67
C SER A 276 6.05 -7.72 15.97
N LEU A 277 6.94 -7.53 14.98
CA LEU A 277 8.39 -7.76 15.14
C LEU A 277 9.06 -6.80 16.12
N ILE A 278 8.61 -5.56 16.17
CA ILE A 278 9.19 -4.52 17.04
C ILE A 278 8.91 -4.82 18.51
N HIS A 279 7.87 -5.59 18.79
CA HIS A 279 7.47 -5.96 20.14
C HIS A 279 8.02 -7.33 20.60
N ILE A 280 8.59 -8.12 19.67
CA ILE A 280 9.16 -9.43 19.97
C ILE A 280 10.66 -9.26 20.19
N SER A 281 11.06 -8.75 21.33
CA SER A 281 12.48 -8.74 21.78
C SER A 281 12.92 -10.09 22.37
N GLU A 282 12.31 -11.21 21.95
CA GLU A 282 12.75 -12.54 22.39
C GLU A 282 13.63 -13.21 21.33
N PRO A 283 14.94 -13.39 21.59
CA PRO A 283 15.88 -13.96 20.63
C PRO A 283 15.72 -15.47 20.41
N THR A 284 14.73 -16.12 20.98
CA THR A 284 14.65 -17.59 21.08
C THR A 284 13.55 -18.26 20.26
N ARG A 285 12.64 -17.51 19.60
CA ARG A 285 11.63 -18.11 18.71
C ARG A 285 12.06 -17.98 17.25
N PRO A 286 12.27 -19.10 16.52
CA PRO A 286 12.45 -19.05 15.08
C PRO A 286 11.18 -18.48 14.44
N LEU A 287 11.30 -17.32 13.82
CA LEU A 287 10.25 -16.75 12.98
C LEU A 287 10.15 -17.61 11.72
N TYR A 288 9.14 -18.46 11.63
CA TYR A 288 8.81 -19.16 10.40
C TYR A 288 8.25 -18.14 9.39
N ILE A 289 9.14 -17.57 8.60
CA ILE A 289 8.78 -16.65 7.53
C ILE A 289 8.88 -17.42 6.23
N SER A 290 7.75 -17.66 5.57
CA SER A 290 7.73 -18.11 4.19
C SER A 290 7.57 -16.90 3.26
N TYR A 291 8.31 -16.90 2.16
CA TYR A 291 8.27 -15.85 1.13
C TYR A 291 8.45 -16.47 -0.25
N ALA A 292 7.91 -15.82 -1.26
CA ALA A 292 8.16 -16.15 -2.66
C ALA A 292 9.13 -15.12 -3.24
N VAL A 293 10.20 -15.58 -3.89
CA VAL A 293 11.17 -14.73 -4.57
C VAL A 293 11.10 -15.02 -6.07
N PHE A 294 10.88 -13.97 -6.85
CA PHE A 294 10.90 -14.03 -8.30
C PHE A 294 12.12 -13.29 -8.82
N CYS A 295 12.99 -14.00 -9.53
CA CYS A 295 14.10 -13.39 -10.26
C CYS A 295 13.65 -13.08 -11.69
N LEU A 296 13.82 -11.84 -12.11
CA LEU A 296 13.57 -11.41 -13.48
C LEU A 296 14.87 -11.59 -14.28
N LYS A 297 14.83 -12.45 -15.30
CA LYS A 297 15.92 -12.64 -16.28
C LYS A 297 15.65 -11.82 -17.53
#